data_563ebbcea46c8eaa409e66623e4ce497
#
_entry.id   563ebbcea46c8eaa409e66623e4ce497
#
_cell.length_a   1.000
_cell.length_b   1.000
_cell.length_c   1.000
_cell.angle_alpha   90.00
_cell.angle_beta   90.00
_cell.angle_gamma   90.00
#
_symmetry.space_group_name_H-M   'P 1'
#
loop_
_entity.id
_entity.type
_entity.pdbx_description
1 polymer ?
#
loop_
_entity_poly.entity_id
_entity_poly.type
_entity_poly.pdbx_seq_one_letter_code
_entity_poly.pdbx_strand_id
1 'polypeptide(L)'
;MGLIKKNVNILRKLTQRPEGLGWKGLLKYVLKRVLFIFFASSIFMTLVYRFVPVPITPLMVIRCMEQLADGEDLRLQKDWVSIDKISPNMVNAVVASEDNLFMTHWGFDFKAIATAKKMNEKGKKLYGASTISQQTAKNVFLWPDRSWVRKGLECYFTVLIELCWPKERIMEVYLNVAETGKGIYGVEAAAQHYYKKSAKNLTPEQSALIAASLPAPRRYNPGNPTAYIRSRQQKILRLMKQIGTVQLDKKSKKETEKKVGGKKQTKKNSRKK
;
A
#
# COMPACT_ATOMS: atom_id res chain seq x y z
N MET A 1 -1.31 -38.37 20.19
CA MET A 1 -0.88 -37.87 21.51
C MET A 1 0.62 -37.52 21.61
N GLY A 2 1.52 -38.17 20.87
CA GLY A 2 2.97 -37.91 20.91
C GLY A 2 3.41 -36.55 20.30
N LEU A 3 2.82 -36.11 19.20
CA LEU A 3 3.16 -34.85 18.51
C LEU A 3 2.82 -33.60 19.33
N ILE A 4 1.72 -33.61 20.08
CA ILE A 4 1.32 -32.48 20.95
C ILE A 4 2.28 -32.34 22.12
N LYS A 5 2.70 -33.45 22.76
CA LYS A 5 3.72 -33.45 23.85
C LYS A 5 5.08 -32.96 23.37
N LYS A 6 5.49 -33.30 22.15
CA LYS A 6 6.77 -32.85 21.57
C LYS A 6 6.77 -31.35 21.31
N ASN A 7 5.67 -30.79 20.81
CA ASN A 7 5.52 -29.37 20.55
C ASN A 7 5.42 -28.53 21.84
N VAL A 8 4.75 -29.05 22.88
CA VAL A 8 4.70 -28.42 24.21
C VAL A 8 6.09 -28.36 24.86
N ASN A 9 6.90 -29.43 24.72
CA ASN A 9 8.28 -29.45 25.23
C ASN A 9 9.21 -28.47 24.47
N ILE A 10 9.00 -28.27 23.18
CA ILE A 10 9.74 -27.28 22.38
C ILE A 10 9.38 -25.86 22.87
N LEU A 11 8.08 -25.58 23.04
CA LEU A 11 7.61 -24.29 23.56
C LEU A 11 8.13 -24.05 24.99
N ARG A 12 8.14 -25.09 25.84
CA ARG A 12 8.66 -24.99 27.22
C ARG A 12 10.16 -24.72 27.26
N LYS A 13 10.96 -25.38 26.39
CA LYS A 13 12.41 -25.05 26.22
C LYS A 13 12.64 -23.65 25.70
N LEU A 14 11.75 -23.14 24.86
CA LEU A 14 11.78 -21.76 24.37
C LEU A 14 11.38 -20.74 25.45
N THR A 15 10.66 -21.14 26.51
CA THR A 15 10.20 -20.24 27.58
C THR A 15 11.05 -20.32 28.87
N GLN A 16 11.88 -21.35 29.08
CA GLN A 16 12.73 -21.46 30.27
C GLN A 16 13.91 -20.49 30.19
N ARG A 17 14.10 -19.73 31.27
CA ARG A 17 15.28 -18.89 31.48
C ARG A 17 16.50 -19.81 31.74
N PRO A 18 17.58 -19.72 30.96
CA PRO A 18 18.79 -20.49 31.28
C PRO A 18 19.38 -19.97 32.61
N GLU A 19 19.50 -20.86 33.58
CA GLU A 19 20.16 -20.56 34.86
C GLU A 19 21.67 -20.50 34.62
N GLY A 20 22.36 -19.56 35.29
CA GLY A 20 23.82 -19.46 35.27
C GLY A 20 24.45 -18.64 34.15
N LEU A 21 23.64 -17.92 33.33
CA LEU A 21 24.18 -17.03 32.28
C LEU A 21 24.72 -15.72 32.90
N GLY A 22 25.99 -15.43 32.69
CA GLY A 22 26.56 -14.10 32.93
C GLY A 22 25.87 -13.02 32.06
N TRP A 23 26.04 -11.74 32.39
CA TRP A 23 25.39 -10.60 31.74
C TRP A 23 25.41 -10.64 30.20
N LYS A 24 26.56 -10.97 29.60
CA LYS A 24 26.68 -11.08 28.11
C LYS A 24 25.84 -12.21 27.52
N GLY A 25 25.72 -13.33 28.25
CA GLY A 25 24.88 -14.46 27.85
C GLY A 25 23.39 -14.12 27.93
N LEU A 26 22.99 -13.43 29.01
CA LEU A 26 21.61 -12.94 29.16
C LEU A 26 21.23 -11.96 28.04
N LEU A 27 22.08 -11.01 27.72
CA LEU A 27 21.85 -10.04 26.63
C LEU A 27 21.66 -10.73 25.28
N LYS A 28 22.55 -11.69 24.93
CA LYS A 28 22.40 -12.49 23.70
C LYS A 28 21.10 -13.29 23.68
N TYR A 29 20.71 -13.86 24.80
CA TYR A 29 19.48 -14.62 24.92
C TYR A 29 18.24 -13.74 24.70
N VAL A 30 18.18 -12.59 25.38
CA VAL A 30 17.08 -11.61 25.22
C VAL A 30 17.00 -11.12 23.76
N LEU A 31 18.14 -10.75 23.18
CA LEU A 31 18.19 -10.27 21.79
C LEU A 31 17.66 -11.33 20.80
N LYS A 32 18.10 -12.59 20.93
CA LYS A 32 17.60 -13.69 20.09
C LYS A 32 16.09 -13.86 20.23
N ARG A 33 15.56 -13.72 21.42
CA ARG A 33 14.11 -13.83 21.67
C ARG A 33 13.33 -12.66 21.08
N VAL A 34 13.80 -11.44 21.25
CA VAL A 34 13.19 -10.25 20.67
C VAL A 34 13.16 -10.37 19.14
N LEU A 35 14.28 -10.77 18.52
CA LEU A 35 14.34 -11.01 17.08
C LEU A 35 13.37 -12.11 16.63
N PHE A 36 13.34 -13.24 17.36
CA PHE A 36 12.43 -14.33 17.04
C PHE A 36 10.95 -13.89 17.11
N ILE A 37 10.57 -13.20 18.18
CA ILE A 37 9.20 -12.68 18.36
C ILE A 37 8.88 -11.67 17.26
N PHE A 38 9.81 -10.78 16.93
CA PHE A 38 9.62 -9.80 15.85
C PHE A 38 9.35 -10.49 14.51
N PHE A 39 10.21 -11.44 14.11
CA PHE A 39 10.03 -12.14 12.82
C PHE A 39 8.79 -13.02 12.81
N ALA A 40 8.52 -13.76 13.89
CA ALA A 40 7.34 -14.61 13.99
C ALA A 40 6.05 -13.78 13.95
N SER A 41 5.96 -12.70 14.72
CA SER A 41 4.78 -11.82 14.74
C SER A 41 4.58 -11.07 13.43
N SER A 42 5.65 -10.58 12.81
CA SER A 42 5.55 -9.86 11.53
C SER A 42 5.09 -10.76 10.38
N ILE A 43 5.62 -11.99 10.28
CA ILE A 43 5.16 -12.99 9.32
C ILE A 43 3.70 -13.37 9.59
N PHE A 44 3.35 -13.66 10.85
CA PHE A 44 1.99 -13.99 11.24
C PHE A 44 1.00 -12.88 10.86
N MET A 45 1.30 -11.63 11.23
CA MET A 45 0.43 -10.49 10.90
C MET A 45 0.31 -10.27 9.39
N THR A 46 1.40 -10.45 8.64
CA THR A 46 1.37 -10.38 7.17
C THR A 46 0.44 -11.45 6.59
N LEU A 47 0.50 -12.69 7.10
CA LEU A 47 -0.39 -13.77 6.67
C LEU A 47 -1.85 -13.51 7.05
N VAL A 48 -2.13 -12.99 8.24
CA VAL A 48 -3.48 -12.60 8.66
C VAL A 48 -4.04 -11.51 7.77
N TYR A 49 -3.27 -10.44 7.51
CA TYR A 49 -3.72 -9.33 6.68
C TYR A 49 -3.80 -9.66 5.18
N ARG A 50 -3.37 -10.84 4.77
CA ARG A 50 -3.69 -11.36 3.44
C ARG A 50 -5.20 -11.53 3.24
N PHE A 51 -5.93 -11.91 4.28
CA PHE A 51 -7.34 -12.31 4.21
C PHE A 51 -8.27 -11.38 4.98
N VAL A 52 -7.78 -10.74 6.04
CA VAL A 52 -8.56 -9.91 6.95
C VAL A 52 -8.30 -8.43 6.66
N PRO A 53 -9.33 -7.56 6.70
CA PRO A 53 -9.14 -6.12 6.66
C PRO A 53 -8.15 -5.64 7.73
N VAL A 54 -7.29 -4.68 7.39
CA VAL A 54 -6.41 -4.01 8.36
C VAL A 54 -7.26 -3.04 9.18
N PRO A 55 -7.50 -3.28 10.47
CA PRO A 55 -8.47 -2.49 11.24
C PRO A 55 -7.92 -1.09 11.55
N ILE A 56 -6.68 -1.01 12.00
CA ILE A 56 -5.99 0.22 12.39
C ILE A 56 -4.51 0.12 12.03
N THR A 57 -3.87 1.24 11.77
CA THR A 57 -2.44 1.29 11.44
C THR A 57 -1.69 2.15 12.46
N PRO A 58 -0.35 1.98 12.63
CA PRO A 58 0.45 2.82 13.51
C PRO A 58 0.29 4.32 13.18
N LEU A 59 0.21 4.66 11.90
CA LEU A 59 -0.02 6.04 11.47
C LEU A 59 -1.34 6.60 12.03
N MET A 60 -2.44 5.83 11.96
CA MET A 60 -3.74 6.27 12.47
C MET A 60 -3.69 6.57 13.97
N VAL A 61 -3.05 5.67 14.75
CA VAL A 61 -2.89 5.87 16.20
C VAL A 61 -2.09 7.14 16.50
N ILE A 62 -0.94 7.29 15.83
CA ILE A 62 -0.07 8.48 16.02
C ILE A 62 -0.83 9.76 15.66
N ARG A 63 -1.60 9.77 14.55
CA ARG A 63 -2.41 10.94 14.16
C ARG A 63 -3.52 11.28 15.15
N CYS A 64 -4.14 10.26 15.75
CA CYS A 64 -5.11 10.49 16.83
C CYS A 64 -4.42 11.10 18.07
N MET A 65 -3.22 10.63 18.42
CA MET A 65 -2.46 11.20 19.54
C MET A 65 -2.01 12.64 19.25
N GLU A 66 -1.57 12.95 18.02
CA GLU A 66 -1.24 14.31 17.59
C GLU A 66 -2.47 15.24 17.74
N GLN A 67 -3.65 14.82 17.23
CA GLN A 67 -4.87 15.63 17.35
C GLN A 67 -5.23 15.93 18.82
N LEU A 68 -5.15 14.93 19.69
CA LEU A 68 -5.40 15.10 21.13
C LEU A 68 -4.39 16.05 21.79
N ALA A 69 -3.10 15.92 21.43
CA ALA A 69 -2.05 16.78 21.94
C ALA A 69 -2.21 18.25 21.49
N ASP A 70 -2.72 18.45 20.26
CA ASP A 70 -2.98 19.78 19.69
C ASP A 70 -4.32 20.37 20.17
N GLY A 71 -5.08 19.66 21.03
CA GLY A 71 -6.40 20.10 21.53
C GLY A 71 -7.48 20.12 20.47
N GLU A 72 -7.31 19.33 19.40
CA GLU A 72 -8.28 19.20 18.31
C GLU A 72 -9.29 18.08 18.55
N ASP A 73 -10.47 18.19 17.93
CA ASP A 73 -11.45 17.11 17.95
C ASP A 73 -10.90 15.85 17.26
N LEU A 74 -11.07 14.70 17.90
CA LEU A 74 -10.61 13.43 17.41
C LEU A 74 -11.36 13.05 16.12
N ARG A 75 -10.62 12.91 15.03
CA ARG A 75 -11.15 12.49 13.76
C ARG A 75 -10.42 11.28 13.23
N LEU A 76 -11.15 10.17 13.08
CA LEU A 76 -10.68 8.94 12.45
C LEU A 76 -11.79 8.37 11.57
N GLN A 77 -11.82 8.75 10.30
CA GLN A 77 -12.79 8.28 9.31
C GLN A 77 -12.10 7.23 8.42
N LYS A 78 -12.59 6.00 8.49
CA LYS A 78 -12.07 4.88 7.71
C LYS A 78 -13.18 3.87 7.49
N ASP A 79 -13.48 3.62 6.22
CA ASP A 79 -14.44 2.62 5.79
C ASP A 79 -13.72 1.64 4.85
N TRP A 80 -13.63 0.36 5.29
CA TRP A 80 -12.99 -0.67 4.48
C TRP A 80 -13.96 -1.17 3.41
N VAL A 81 -13.50 -1.19 2.18
CA VAL A 81 -14.23 -1.79 1.06
C VAL A 81 -13.31 -2.73 0.28
N SER A 82 -13.87 -3.85 -0.22
CA SER A 82 -13.13 -4.76 -1.08
C SER A 82 -12.84 -4.12 -2.45
N ILE A 83 -11.83 -4.62 -3.14
CA ILE A 83 -11.34 -4.03 -4.40
C ILE A 83 -12.42 -3.95 -5.48
N ASP A 84 -13.35 -4.90 -5.54
CA ASP A 84 -14.50 -4.91 -6.44
C ASP A 84 -15.51 -3.78 -6.20
N LYS A 85 -15.50 -3.19 -5.00
CA LYS A 85 -16.29 -2.01 -4.62
C LYS A 85 -15.53 -0.69 -4.80
N ILE A 86 -14.35 -0.72 -5.39
CA ILE A 86 -13.57 0.47 -5.74
C ILE A 86 -13.61 0.66 -7.26
N SER A 87 -13.78 1.90 -7.71
CA SER A 87 -13.78 2.22 -9.14
C SER A 87 -12.44 1.83 -9.78
N PRO A 88 -12.44 1.14 -10.93
CA PRO A 88 -11.23 0.92 -11.72
C PRO A 88 -10.48 2.21 -12.06
N ASN A 89 -11.19 3.34 -12.15
CA ASN A 89 -10.59 4.65 -12.35
C ASN A 89 -9.65 5.03 -11.20
N MET A 90 -9.98 4.64 -9.94
CA MET A 90 -9.15 4.93 -8.78
C MET A 90 -7.86 4.10 -8.81
N VAL A 91 -7.96 2.82 -9.15
CA VAL A 91 -6.80 1.95 -9.34
C VAL A 91 -5.88 2.52 -10.43
N ASN A 92 -6.45 2.88 -11.58
CA ASN A 92 -5.69 3.47 -12.69
C ASN A 92 -5.03 4.80 -12.30
N ALA A 93 -5.72 5.65 -11.55
CA ALA A 93 -5.20 6.95 -11.12
C ALA A 93 -4.00 6.78 -10.16
N VAL A 94 -4.09 5.83 -9.22
CA VAL A 94 -3.00 5.56 -8.28
C VAL A 94 -1.80 4.93 -9.00
N VAL A 95 -2.02 3.94 -9.86
CA VAL A 95 -0.93 3.35 -10.65
C VAL A 95 -0.25 4.40 -11.53
N ALA A 96 -1.02 5.24 -12.21
CA ALA A 96 -0.50 6.30 -13.06
C ALA A 96 0.27 7.39 -12.28
N SER A 97 -0.14 7.66 -11.03
CA SER A 97 0.44 8.72 -10.19
C SER A 97 1.66 8.28 -9.40
N GLU A 98 1.60 7.08 -8.83
CA GLU A 98 2.53 6.62 -7.81
C GLU A 98 3.50 5.55 -8.32
N ASP A 99 3.04 4.66 -9.22
CA ASP A 99 3.83 3.48 -9.58
C ASP A 99 3.30 2.86 -10.89
N ASN A 100 3.69 3.43 -12.03
CA ASN A 100 3.21 2.99 -13.34
C ASN A 100 3.68 1.58 -13.75
N LEU A 101 4.66 1.02 -13.07
CA LEU A 101 5.18 -0.33 -13.26
C LEU A 101 4.73 -1.32 -12.18
N PHE A 102 3.75 -0.95 -11.33
CA PHE A 102 3.28 -1.74 -10.19
C PHE A 102 3.06 -3.22 -10.50
N MET A 103 2.49 -3.52 -11.67
CA MET A 103 2.18 -4.89 -12.08
C MET A 103 3.38 -5.69 -12.57
N THR A 104 4.54 -5.06 -12.78
CA THR A 104 5.71 -5.69 -13.44
C THR A 104 6.89 -5.94 -12.53
N HIS A 105 7.00 -5.18 -11.41
CA HIS A 105 8.11 -5.34 -10.46
C HIS A 105 7.67 -6.08 -9.17
N TRP A 106 8.67 -6.56 -8.43
CA TRP A 106 8.51 -7.21 -7.13
C TRP A 106 8.83 -6.25 -5.98
N GLY A 107 7.93 -5.29 -5.77
CA GLY A 107 8.01 -4.34 -4.66
C GLY A 107 8.99 -3.19 -4.83
N PHE A 108 9.97 -3.29 -5.73
CA PHE A 108 11.01 -2.27 -5.95
C PHE A 108 11.16 -1.94 -7.42
N ASP A 109 11.08 -0.66 -7.76
CA ASP A 109 11.45 -0.16 -9.10
C ASP A 109 12.88 0.40 -9.06
N PHE A 110 13.86 -0.46 -9.36
CA PHE A 110 15.26 -0.09 -9.37
C PHE A 110 15.60 0.96 -10.43
N LYS A 111 14.85 1.02 -11.54
CA LYS A 111 15.04 2.04 -12.59
C LYS A 111 14.57 3.41 -12.09
N ALA A 112 13.40 3.47 -11.45
CA ALA A 112 12.91 4.69 -10.82
C ALA A 112 13.86 5.17 -9.71
N ILE A 113 14.38 4.25 -8.88
CA ILE A 113 15.36 4.56 -7.82
C ILE A 113 16.64 5.18 -8.43
N ALA A 114 17.21 4.57 -9.47
CA ALA A 114 18.40 5.08 -10.14
C ALA A 114 18.16 6.46 -10.78
N THR A 115 16.98 6.64 -11.39
CA THR A 115 16.58 7.92 -11.99
C THR A 115 16.40 9.00 -10.92
N ALA A 116 15.69 8.70 -9.83
CA ALA A 116 15.49 9.62 -8.71
C ALA A 116 16.84 10.04 -8.09
N LYS A 117 17.77 9.08 -7.90
CA LYS A 117 19.13 9.39 -7.42
C LYS A 117 19.84 10.41 -8.30
N LYS A 118 19.90 10.16 -9.61
CA LYS A 118 20.53 11.10 -10.59
C LYS A 118 19.87 12.48 -10.59
N MET A 119 18.54 12.55 -10.43
CA MET A 119 17.81 13.81 -10.38
C MET A 119 18.05 14.57 -9.07
N ASN A 120 18.17 13.85 -7.96
CA ASN A 120 18.42 14.42 -6.64
C ASN A 120 19.87 14.98 -6.54
N GLU A 121 20.84 14.33 -7.19
CA GLU A 121 22.22 14.80 -7.28
C GLU A 121 22.33 16.14 -8.02
N LYS A 122 21.41 16.44 -8.95
CA LYS A 122 21.32 17.72 -9.66
C LYS A 122 20.68 18.86 -8.86
N GLY A 123 20.27 18.63 -7.63
CA GLY A 123 19.98 19.63 -6.61
C GLY A 123 18.72 20.49 -6.75
N LYS A 124 17.86 20.26 -7.76
CA LYS A 124 16.71 21.14 -8.02
C LYS A 124 15.40 20.72 -7.35
N LYS A 125 15.20 19.46 -6.99
CA LYS A 125 13.98 18.95 -6.36
C LYS A 125 14.21 17.51 -5.85
N LEU A 126 13.65 17.16 -4.69
CA LEU A 126 13.66 15.79 -4.21
C LEU A 126 12.62 14.94 -4.96
N TYR A 127 13.08 13.95 -5.69
CA TYR A 127 12.26 12.96 -6.35
C TYR A 127 12.16 11.70 -5.49
N GLY A 128 10.94 11.28 -5.19
CA GLY A 128 10.66 10.00 -4.54
C GLY A 128 10.58 8.88 -5.58
N ALA A 129 11.01 7.69 -5.20
CA ALA A 129 10.91 6.47 -6.02
C ALA A 129 10.30 5.32 -5.23
N SER A 130 9.47 5.62 -4.24
CA SER A 130 8.79 4.59 -3.45
C SER A 130 7.59 4.04 -4.22
N THR A 131 7.53 2.72 -4.34
CA THR A 131 6.45 2.00 -5.00
C THR A 131 5.19 1.92 -4.16
N ILE A 132 4.06 1.53 -4.75
CA ILE A 132 2.81 1.25 -4.03
C ILE A 132 3.03 0.19 -2.95
N SER A 133 3.81 -0.87 -3.23
CA SER A 133 4.13 -1.91 -2.26
C SER A 133 4.91 -1.37 -1.06
N GLN A 134 5.92 -0.52 -1.29
CA GLN A 134 6.67 0.13 -0.22
C GLN A 134 5.80 1.07 0.62
N GLN A 135 4.92 1.83 -0.02
CA GLN A 135 3.96 2.70 0.67
C GLN A 135 2.95 1.89 1.50
N THR A 136 2.47 0.74 0.97
CA THR A 136 1.58 -0.18 1.69
C THR A 136 2.28 -0.76 2.92
N ALA A 137 3.48 -1.30 2.76
CA ALA A 137 4.28 -1.84 3.85
C ALA A 137 4.52 -0.79 4.96
N LYS A 138 4.91 0.42 4.57
CA LYS A 138 5.06 1.54 5.50
C LYS A 138 3.76 1.86 6.24
N ASN A 139 2.66 2.03 5.52
CA ASN A 139 1.40 2.48 6.11
C ASN A 139 0.79 1.43 7.05
N VAL A 140 0.95 0.13 6.76
CA VAL A 140 0.37 -0.96 7.57
C VAL A 140 1.19 -1.26 8.82
N PHE A 141 2.53 -1.26 8.71
CA PHE A 141 3.39 -1.82 9.75
C PHE A 141 4.29 -0.81 10.45
N LEU A 142 4.46 0.40 9.91
CA LEU A 142 5.47 1.34 10.38
C LEU A 142 4.89 2.70 10.75
N TRP A 143 5.73 3.50 11.40
CA TRP A 143 5.44 4.86 11.86
C TRP A 143 5.90 5.92 10.85
N PRO A 144 5.34 7.16 10.92
CA PRO A 144 5.69 8.26 10.00
C PRO A 144 6.97 8.98 10.45
N ASP A 145 8.14 8.38 10.16
CA ASP A 145 9.45 8.99 10.45
C ASP A 145 10.37 8.89 9.22
N ARG A 146 11.49 9.61 9.25
CA ARG A 146 12.53 9.60 8.20
C ARG A 146 13.84 9.09 8.77
N SER A 147 13.90 7.81 9.18
CA SER A 147 15.13 7.17 9.62
C SER A 147 15.54 6.03 8.70
N TRP A 148 16.84 5.75 8.66
CA TRP A 148 17.38 4.62 7.91
C TRP A 148 16.89 3.27 8.45
N VAL A 149 16.71 3.18 9.78
CA VAL A 149 16.15 1.98 10.43
C VAL A 149 14.74 1.72 9.93
N ARG A 150 13.89 2.74 9.96
CA ARG A 150 12.53 2.64 9.42
C ARG A 150 12.54 2.27 7.93
N LYS A 151 13.47 2.82 7.14
CA LYS A 151 13.58 2.48 5.71
C LYS A 151 14.02 1.03 5.51
N GLY A 152 14.91 0.50 6.35
CA GLY A 152 15.26 -0.92 6.35
C GLY A 152 14.07 -1.83 6.67
N LEU A 153 13.27 -1.48 7.68
CA LEU A 153 12.04 -2.19 8.00
C LEU A 153 10.99 -2.08 6.89
N GLU A 154 10.89 -0.94 6.21
CA GLU A 154 10.02 -0.78 5.04
C GLU A 154 10.41 -1.76 3.92
N CYS A 155 11.71 -1.90 3.64
CA CYS A 155 12.18 -2.91 2.67
C CYS A 155 11.84 -4.33 3.11
N TYR A 156 12.07 -4.67 4.37
CA TYR A 156 11.72 -5.98 4.94
C TYR A 156 10.22 -6.30 4.75
N PHE A 157 9.33 -5.41 5.19
CA PHE A 157 7.89 -5.62 5.05
C PHE A 157 7.43 -5.59 3.58
N THR A 158 8.10 -4.82 2.72
CA THR A 158 7.83 -4.85 1.28
C THR A 158 8.07 -6.23 0.70
N VAL A 159 9.20 -6.86 1.05
CA VAL A 159 9.48 -8.25 0.63
C VAL A 159 8.42 -9.20 1.18
N LEU A 160 8.05 -9.10 2.44
CA LEU A 160 7.03 -9.95 3.04
C LEU A 160 5.68 -9.85 2.34
N ILE A 161 5.17 -8.65 2.10
CA ILE A 161 3.87 -8.50 1.44
C ILE A 161 3.91 -8.96 -0.01
N GLU A 162 5.00 -8.75 -0.75
CA GLU A 162 5.13 -9.23 -2.12
C GLU A 162 5.20 -10.76 -2.21
N LEU A 163 5.80 -11.43 -1.22
CA LEU A 163 5.83 -12.89 -1.14
C LEU A 163 4.46 -13.47 -0.71
N CYS A 164 3.75 -12.78 0.20
CA CYS A 164 2.55 -13.31 0.81
C CYS A 164 1.26 -12.87 0.13
N TRP A 165 1.21 -11.68 -0.49
CA TRP A 165 -0.01 -11.08 -1.03
C TRP A 165 0.03 -11.00 -2.55
N PRO A 166 -1.07 -11.29 -3.25
CA PRO A 166 -1.18 -10.94 -4.67
C PRO A 166 -1.23 -9.42 -4.86
N LYS A 167 -0.87 -8.94 -6.04
CA LYS A 167 -0.88 -7.49 -6.37
C LYS A 167 -2.24 -6.84 -6.11
N GLU A 168 -3.31 -7.56 -6.40
CA GLU A 168 -4.67 -7.15 -6.11
C GLU A 168 -4.87 -6.84 -4.61
N ARG A 169 -4.39 -7.72 -3.72
CA ARG A 169 -4.48 -7.49 -2.27
C ARG A 169 -3.61 -6.34 -1.81
N ILE A 170 -2.40 -6.18 -2.35
CA ILE A 170 -1.53 -5.03 -2.04
C ILE A 170 -2.25 -3.72 -2.40
N MET A 171 -2.87 -3.66 -3.59
CA MET A 171 -3.64 -2.49 -4.04
C MET A 171 -4.88 -2.25 -3.17
N GLU A 172 -5.62 -3.31 -2.84
CA GLU A 172 -6.79 -3.20 -1.96
C GLU A 172 -6.42 -2.62 -0.60
N VAL A 173 -5.37 -3.16 0.04
CA VAL A 173 -4.89 -2.64 1.32
C VAL A 173 -4.43 -1.20 1.19
N TYR A 174 -3.62 -0.87 0.17
CA TYR A 174 -3.17 0.50 -0.09
C TYR A 174 -4.33 1.49 -0.15
N LEU A 175 -5.35 1.18 -0.96
CA LEU A 175 -6.52 2.04 -1.17
C LEU A 175 -7.42 2.17 0.07
N ASN A 176 -7.28 1.27 1.05
CA ASN A 176 -8.04 1.30 2.29
C ASN A 176 -7.29 1.90 3.48
N VAL A 177 -5.94 2.01 3.43
CA VAL A 177 -5.14 2.51 4.57
C VAL A 177 -4.43 3.83 4.30
N ALA A 178 -4.32 4.26 3.04
CA ALA A 178 -3.67 5.51 2.69
C ALA A 178 -4.40 6.70 3.33
N GLU A 179 -3.64 7.62 3.97
CA GLU A 179 -4.18 8.89 4.44
C GLU A 179 -4.55 9.73 3.20
N THR A 180 -5.80 10.19 3.14
CA THR A 180 -6.37 10.95 2.02
C THR A 180 -6.78 12.36 2.42
N GLY A 181 -6.72 12.66 3.72
CA GLY A 181 -7.00 13.95 4.33
C GLY A 181 -6.75 13.88 5.83
N LYS A 182 -6.84 15.00 6.53
CA LYS A 182 -6.65 15.04 7.98
C LYS A 182 -7.68 14.15 8.68
N GLY A 183 -7.23 13.03 9.26
CA GLY A 183 -8.09 12.03 9.91
C GLY A 183 -8.99 11.24 8.97
N ILE A 184 -8.70 11.24 7.65
CA ILE A 184 -9.45 10.50 6.63
C ILE A 184 -8.53 9.45 5.99
N TYR A 185 -8.93 8.19 6.05
CA TYR A 185 -8.14 7.07 5.59
C TYR A 185 -8.93 6.19 4.62
N GLY A 186 -8.28 5.85 3.51
CA GLY A 186 -8.85 5.05 2.45
C GLY A 186 -9.74 5.82 1.49
N VAL A 187 -9.99 5.19 0.35
CA VAL A 187 -10.70 5.84 -0.76
C VAL A 187 -12.20 5.89 -0.58
N GLU A 188 -12.81 4.98 0.20
CA GLU A 188 -14.25 5.04 0.50
C GLU A 188 -14.54 6.25 1.37
N ALA A 189 -13.82 6.41 2.49
CA ALA A 189 -13.97 7.58 3.34
C ALA A 189 -13.69 8.89 2.58
N ALA A 190 -12.68 8.90 1.69
CA ALA A 190 -12.40 10.06 0.83
C ALA A 190 -13.55 10.37 -0.14
N ALA A 191 -14.10 9.36 -0.80
CA ALA A 191 -15.21 9.51 -1.75
C ALA A 191 -16.48 10.04 -1.07
N GLN A 192 -16.80 9.50 0.10
CA GLN A 192 -17.93 9.99 0.92
C GLN A 192 -17.69 11.42 1.42
N HIS A 193 -16.48 11.70 1.94
CA HIS A 193 -16.16 12.99 2.50
C HIS A 193 -16.17 14.11 1.45
N TYR A 194 -15.43 13.92 0.35
CA TYR A 194 -15.20 14.97 -0.66
C TYR A 194 -16.29 15.05 -1.72
N TYR A 195 -16.95 13.92 -2.05
CA TYR A 195 -17.86 13.83 -3.20
C TYR A 195 -19.25 13.28 -2.88
N LYS A 196 -19.52 12.89 -1.63
CA LYS A 196 -20.81 12.34 -1.17
C LYS A 196 -21.28 11.13 -1.99
N LYS A 197 -20.35 10.24 -2.38
CA LYS A 197 -20.60 9.02 -3.13
C LYS A 197 -19.68 7.90 -2.73
N SER A 198 -20.01 6.66 -3.10
CA SER A 198 -19.14 5.51 -2.85
C SER A 198 -17.90 5.53 -3.75
N ALA A 199 -16.83 4.88 -3.31
CA ALA A 199 -15.59 4.71 -4.07
C ALA A 199 -15.81 4.03 -5.42
N LYS A 200 -16.83 3.17 -5.53
CA LYS A 200 -17.22 2.49 -6.79
C LYS A 200 -17.63 3.48 -7.87
N ASN A 201 -18.22 4.60 -7.50
CA ASN A 201 -18.81 5.60 -8.41
C ASN A 201 -17.87 6.80 -8.66
N LEU A 202 -16.60 6.70 -8.30
CA LEU A 202 -15.61 7.74 -8.59
C LEU A 202 -15.37 7.85 -10.11
N THR A 203 -15.46 9.07 -10.62
CA THR A 203 -15.11 9.36 -12.01
C THR A 203 -13.58 9.37 -12.21
N PRO A 204 -13.07 9.32 -13.45
CA PRO A 204 -11.64 9.48 -13.70
C PRO A 204 -11.06 10.78 -13.11
N GLU A 205 -11.79 11.89 -13.19
CA GLU A 205 -11.37 13.20 -12.71
C GLU A 205 -11.30 13.24 -11.19
N GLN A 206 -12.29 12.67 -10.50
CA GLN A 206 -12.31 12.57 -9.04
C GLN A 206 -11.20 11.65 -8.52
N SER A 207 -11.02 10.52 -9.18
CA SER A 207 -9.94 9.56 -8.87
C SER A 207 -8.57 10.21 -9.02
N ALA A 208 -8.36 10.96 -10.11
CA ALA A 208 -7.12 11.69 -10.36
C ALA A 208 -6.87 12.83 -9.34
N LEU A 209 -7.91 13.49 -8.81
CA LEU A 209 -7.79 14.48 -7.74
C LEU A 209 -7.37 13.85 -6.41
N ILE A 210 -7.98 12.73 -6.03
CA ILE A 210 -7.57 11.99 -4.83
C ILE A 210 -6.11 11.56 -4.99
N ALA A 211 -5.74 10.91 -6.09
CA ALA A 211 -4.39 10.47 -6.36
C ALA A 211 -3.37 11.63 -6.38
N ALA A 212 -3.73 12.79 -6.94
CA ALA A 212 -2.89 13.98 -6.95
C ALA A 212 -2.59 14.53 -5.54
N SER A 213 -3.48 14.28 -4.58
CA SER A 213 -3.37 14.78 -3.21
C SER A 213 -2.59 13.84 -2.27
N LEU A 214 -2.43 12.54 -2.61
CA LEU A 214 -1.79 11.52 -1.77
C LEU A 214 -0.38 11.88 -1.27
N PRO A 215 0.50 12.59 -2.03
CA PRO A 215 1.82 12.94 -1.52
C PRO A 215 1.84 13.89 -0.33
N ALA A 216 0.79 14.69 -0.15
CA ALA A 216 0.63 15.60 0.99
C ALA A 216 -0.86 15.76 1.36
N PRO A 217 -1.50 14.69 1.87
CA PRO A 217 -2.96 14.63 2.00
C PRO A 217 -3.51 15.59 3.05
N ARG A 218 -2.72 15.95 4.04
CA ARG A 218 -3.09 16.95 5.06
C ARG A 218 -3.02 18.39 4.53
N ARG A 219 -2.27 18.62 3.43
CA ARG A 219 -2.11 19.94 2.80
C ARG A 219 -3.10 20.19 1.67
N TYR A 220 -3.45 19.14 0.92
CA TYR A 220 -4.25 19.27 -0.29
C TYR A 220 -5.63 18.65 -0.10
N ASN A 221 -6.66 19.39 -0.49
CA ASN A 221 -8.05 18.97 -0.41
C ASN A 221 -8.55 18.60 -1.82
N PRO A 222 -8.87 17.32 -2.10
CA PRO A 222 -9.42 16.90 -3.39
C PRO A 222 -10.77 17.55 -3.72
N GLY A 223 -11.57 17.90 -2.70
CA GLY A 223 -12.88 18.57 -2.88
C GLY A 223 -12.76 20.04 -3.24
N ASN A 224 -11.64 20.69 -2.89
CA ASN A 224 -11.32 22.08 -3.26
C ASN A 224 -9.86 22.20 -3.73
N PRO A 225 -9.56 21.71 -4.94
CA PRO A 225 -8.19 21.60 -5.42
C PRO A 225 -7.58 22.94 -5.83
N THR A 226 -6.35 23.19 -5.39
CA THR A 226 -5.53 24.32 -5.82
C THR A 226 -5.16 24.20 -7.31
N ALA A 227 -4.69 25.30 -7.92
CA ALA A 227 -4.20 25.29 -9.32
C ALA A 227 -3.08 24.24 -9.53
N TYR A 228 -2.20 24.05 -8.55
CA TYR A 228 -1.17 23.02 -8.58
C TYR A 228 -1.77 21.60 -8.63
N ILE A 229 -2.77 21.30 -7.79
CA ILE A 229 -3.44 19.99 -7.76
C ILE A 229 -4.22 19.74 -9.06
N ARG A 230 -4.85 20.76 -9.63
CA ARG A 230 -5.51 20.67 -10.95
C ARG A 230 -4.49 20.36 -12.06
N SER A 231 -3.32 21.00 -12.05
CA SER A 231 -2.24 20.68 -12.99
C SER A 231 -1.76 19.24 -12.84
N ARG A 232 -1.58 18.74 -11.59
CA ARG A 232 -1.25 17.32 -11.35
C ARG A 232 -2.35 16.38 -11.83
N GLN A 233 -3.61 16.69 -11.56
CA GLN A 233 -4.78 15.93 -12.05
C GLN A 233 -4.70 15.74 -13.57
N GLN A 234 -4.47 16.82 -14.32
CA GLN A 234 -4.37 16.74 -15.79
C GLN A 234 -3.23 15.84 -16.26
N LYS A 235 -2.09 15.86 -15.55
CA LYS A 235 -0.98 14.93 -15.83
C LYS A 235 -1.38 13.48 -15.58
N ILE A 236 -2.03 13.22 -14.45
CA ILE A 236 -2.50 11.88 -14.09
C ILE A 236 -3.52 11.36 -15.10
N LEU A 237 -4.49 12.19 -15.51
CA LEU A 237 -5.48 11.81 -16.52
C LEU A 237 -4.84 11.44 -17.88
N ARG A 238 -3.78 12.17 -18.29
CA ARG A 238 -3.01 11.80 -19.49
C ARG A 238 -2.30 10.47 -19.33
N LEU A 239 -1.64 10.25 -18.18
CA LEU A 239 -0.97 8.98 -17.89
C LEU A 239 -1.97 7.81 -17.82
N MET A 240 -3.13 7.99 -17.19
CA MET A 240 -4.19 6.98 -17.16
C MET A 240 -4.61 6.54 -18.59
N LYS A 241 -4.71 7.49 -19.52
CA LYS A 241 -5.01 7.18 -20.93
C LYS A 241 -3.87 6.41 -21.59
N GLN A 242 -2.62 6.70 -21.28
CA GLN A 242 -1.45 6.03 -21.85
C GLN A 242 -1.27 4.60 -21.33
N ILE A 243 -1.44 4.37 -20.02
CA ILE A 243 -1.30 3.03 -19.44
C ILE A 243 -2.51 2.13 -19.73
N GLY A 244 -3.66 2.71 -20.07
CA GLY A 244 -4.90 1.96 -20.27
C GLY A 244 -5.47 1.42 -18.97
N THR A 245 -6.31 0.38 -19.06
CA THR A 245 -6.94 -0.23 -17.88
C THR A 245 -5.97 -1.18 -17.19
N VAL A 246 -5.64 -0.90 -15.94
CA VAL A 246 -4.84 -1.78 -15.09
C VAL A 246 -5.67 -3.00 -14.68
N GLN A 247 -5.18 -4.18 -15.03
CA GLN A 247 -5.80 -5.45 -14.65
C GLN A 247 -5.02 -6.05 -13.49
N LEU A 248 -5.61 -6.07 -12.30
CA LEU A 248 -4.99 -6.59 -11.08
C LEU A 248 -4.99 -8.13 -11.05
N ASP A 249 -5.92 -8.76 -11.76
CA ASP A 249 -6.15 -10.21 -11.77
C ASP A 249 -5.59 -10.87 -13.02
N LYS A 250 -4.87 -11.99 -12.86
CA LYS A 250 -4.41 -12.82 -13.98
C LYS A 250 -5.57 -13.48 -14.74
N LYS A 251 -6.76 -13.66 -14.11
CA LYS A 251 -7.95 -14.22 -14.75
C LYS A 251 -8.57 -13.25 -15.75
N SER A 252 -8.67 -11.97 -15.38
CA SER A 252 -9.23 -10.94 -16.27
C SER A 252 -8.36 -10.70 -17.51
N LYS A 253 -7.05 -10.91 -17.40
CA LYS A 253 -6.12 -10.82 -18.54
C LYS A 253 -6.45 -11.85 -19.62
N LYS A 254 -6.75 -13.10 -19.24
CA LYS A 254 -7.13 -14.17 -20.18
C LYS A 254 -8.50 -13.91 -20.85
N GLU A 255 -9.45 -13.31 -20.15
CA GLU A 255 -10.79 -12.96 -20.75
C GLU A 255 -10.69 -11.78 -21.69
N THR A 256 -9.88 -10.80 -21.39
CA THR A 256 -9.68 -9.63 -22.27
C THR A 256 -8.89 -10.02 -23.53
N GLU A 257 -7.87 -10.87 -23.41
CA GLU A 257 -7.15 -11.42 -24.57
C GLU A 257 -8.07 -12.27 -25.46
N LYS A 258 -8.98 -13.06 -24.89
CA LYS A 258 -10.01 -13.81 -25.64
C LYS A 258 -10.99 -12.87 -26.35
N LYS A 259 -11.44 -11.79 -25.72
CA LYS A 259 -12.36 -10.79 -26.33
C LYS A 259 -11.69 -9.99 -27.44
N VAL A 260 -10.42 -9.65 -27.31
CA VAL A 260 -9.64 -8.92 -28.34
C VAL A 260 -9.27 -9.87 -29.50
N GLY A 261 -8.91 -11.12 -29.21
CA GLY A 261 -8.64 -12.15 -30.20
C GLY A 261 -9.87 -12.51 -31.01
N GLY A 262 -11.06 -12.63 -30.38
CA GLY A 262 -12.33 -12.88 -31.04
C GLY A 262 -12.79 -11.75 -32.01
N LYS A 263 -12.54 -10.48 -31.61
CA LYS A 263 -12.86 -9.35 -32.49
C LYS A 263 -11.93 -9.21 -33.71
N LYS A 264 -10.70 -9.71 -33.64
CA LYS A 264 -9.78 -9.73 -34.81
C LYS A 264 -10.15 -10.82 -35.81
N GLN A 265 -10.65 -11.97 -35.36
CA GLN A 265 -11.09 -13.04 -36.24
C GLN A 265 -12.38 -12.70 -36.98
N THR A 266 -13.36 -12.08 -36.32
CA THR A 266 -14.62 -11.65 -36.97
C THR A 266 -14.38 -10.56 -38.03
N LYS A 267 -13.44 -9.61 -37.81
CA LYS A 267 -13.07 -8.60 -38.82
C LYS A 267 -12.30 -9.18 -40.02
N LYS A 268 -11.62 -10.31 -39.86
CA LYS A 268 -10.88 -10.96 -40.96
C LYS A 268 -11.80 -11.78 -41.85
N ASN A 269 -12.88 -12.34 -41.30
CA ASN A 269 -13.85 -13.10 -42.03
C ASN A 269 -14.91 -12.22 -42.78
N SER A 270 -15.17 -10.98 -42.30
CA SER A 270 -16.05 -10.03 -43.00
C SER A 270 -15.37 -9.27 -44.17
N ARG A 271 -14.04 -9.41 -44.33
CA ARG A 271 -13.28 -8.86 -45.47
C ARG A 271 -13.01 -9.89 -46.62
N LYS A 272 -13.49 -11.12 -46.44
CA LYS A 272 -13.32 -12.20 -47.43
C LYS A 272 -14.67 -12.65 -48.07
N LYS A 273 -15.74 -11.88 -47.88
CA LYS A 273 -17.00 -12.01 -48.60
C LYS A 273 -17.17 -10.73 -49.48
#